data_d546c12088242b587bdb3204122b26d9
#
_entry.id   d546c12088242b587bdb3204122b26d9
#
_cell.length_a   1.000
_cell.length_b   1.000
_cell.length_c   1.000
_cell.angle_alpha   90.00
_cell.angle_beta   90.00
_cell.angle_gamma   90.00
#
_symmetry.space_group_name_H-M   'P 1'
#
loop_
_entity.id
_entity.type
_entity.pdbx_description
1 polymer ?
#
loop_
_entity_poly.entity_id
_entity_poly.type
_entity_poly.pdbx_seq_one_letter_code
_entity_poly.pdbx_strand_id
1 'polypeptide(L)'
;MVDHLVNEFYRKNIVLSGEFTLKSGEKSDMYFDARKISMYPNLMKEVAKQMAGCMLKSDWVCGVPYGAMALATTVSLITETPQLVVRKDKKEHGTQKQIEGDFKKGDNVIVIEDVVNTGGSMNKICKIIEDNGMHVIMKLCIINRGDILSVRSLLVSKNLVEPKSCLVHHMDKKIIWAADTGTMKALFTGLDKYGSKIAVLKIHIDTYCDYSHENIVKLQSYKEKYGFMIWEDRKFADIGDIMKQQIRNSIYSYLDWVDIFSIHGLVGSESINAVIDEFDKMKWILVGQMSASNNLIERKYTKSCIEIYKSRDNIIGMVCQENLGKDIIHIVPGISKHIASDNAGQSYSQMCEKPFADFFVVGRSISKFLD
;
A
#
# COMPACT_ATOMS: atom_id res chain seq x y z
N MET A 1 3.34 -15.84 2.82
CA MET A 1 2.07 -16.16 2.10
C MET A 1 1.00 -15.12 2.40
N VAL A 2 0.73 -14.79 3.67
CA VAL A 2 -0.20 -13.71 4.09
C VAL A 2 0.26 -12.36 3.55
N ASP A 3 1.54 -12.01 3.68
CA ASP A 3 2.10 -10.75 3.22
C ASP A 3 1.95 -10.52 1.70
N HIS A 4 2.04 -11.59 0.90
CA HIS A 4 1.79 -11.49 -0.54
C HIS A 4 0.33 -11.12 -0.85
N LEU A 5 -0.64 -11.70 -0.15
CA LEU A 5 -2.07 -11.37 -0.31
C LEU A 5 -2.37 -9.94 0.12
N VAL A 6 -1.80 -9.50 1.24
CA VAL A 6 -1.93 -8.11 1.72
C VAL A 6 -1.39 -7.15 0.67
N ASN A 7 -0.20 -7.41 0.13
CA ASN A 7 0.41 -6.61 -0.95
C ASN A 7 -0.50 -6.52 -2.18
N GLU A 8 -1.05 -7.65 -2.65
CA GLU A 8 -1.95 -7.66 -3.81
C GLU A 8 -3.27 -6.92 -3.54
N PHE A 9 -3.78 -6.96 -2.30
CA PHE A 9 -5.02 -6.25 -1.94
C PHE A 9 -4.84 -4.73 -1.97
N TYR A 10 -3.74 -4.22 -1.44
CA TYR A 10 -3.41 -2.80 -1.55
C TYR A 10 -3.13 -2.40 -3.01
N ARG A 11 -2.27 -3.15 -3.71
CA ARG A 11 -1.91 -2.91 -5.11
C ARG A 11 -3.12 -2.80 -6.04
N LYS A 12 -4.19 -3.55 -5.77
CA LYS A 12 -5.43 -3.56 -6.57
C LYS A 12 -6.53 -2.69 -5.99
N ASN A 13 -6.22 -1.84 -5.02
CA ASN A 13 -7.19 -0.99 -4.35
C ASN A 13 -8.40 -1.77 -3.78
N ILE A 14 -8.16 -2.98 -3.30
CA ILE A 14 -9.13 -3.79 -2.56
C ILE A 14 -9.17 -3.33 -1.11
N VAL A 15 -7.99 -2.98 -0.56
CA VAL A 15 -7.83 -2.26 0.70
C VAL A 15 -7.36 -0.85 0.38
N LEU A 16 -8.02 0.14 0.96
CA LEU A 16 -7.70 1.55 0.80
C LEU A 16 -7.40 2.13 2.18
N SER A 17 -6.29 2.84 2.32
CA SER A 17 -5.97 3.65 3.50
C SER A 17 -6.48 5.08 3.32
N GLY A 18 -7.04 5.68 4.38
CA GLY A 18 -7.58 7.04 4.35
C GLY A 18 -8.73 7.22 5.36
N GLU A 19 -9.34 8.39 5.38
CA GLU A 19 -10.51 8.64 6.23
C GLU A 19 -11.81 8.22 5.51
N PHE A 20 -12.50 7.23 6.07
CA PHE A 20 -13.77 6.74 5.55
C PHE A 20 -14.86 6.80 6.62
N THR A 21 -16.08 7.13 6.21
CA THR A 21 -17.26 7.01 7.08
C THR A 21 -18.03 5.75 6.70
N LEU A 22 -18.17 4.84 7.65
CA LEU A 22 -18.86 3.57 7.46
C LEU A 22 -20.37 3.73 7.47
N LYS A 23 -21.09 2.68 7.03
CA LYS A 23 -22.57 2.65 7.10
C LYS A 23 -23.10 2.80 8.52
N SER A 24 -22.32 2.46 9.54
CA SER A 24 -22.63 2.67 10.96
C SER A 24 -22.49 4.13 11.42
N GLY A 25 -21.93 5.02 10.57
CA GLY A 25 -21.53 6.39 10.93
C GLY A 25 -20.16 6.48 11.61
N GLU A 26 -19.50 5.36 11.86
CA GLU A 26 -18.18 5.28 12.48
C GLU A 26 -17.08 5.68 11.50
N LYS A 27 -16.06 6.42 11.97
CA LYS A 27 -14.88 6.74 11.16
C LYS A 27 -13.90 5.58 11.15
N SER A 28 -13.27 5.36 10.01
CA SER A 28 -12.25 4.33 9.82
C SER A 28 -11.13 4.87 8.96
N ASP A 29 -9.93 4.45 9.29
CA ASP A 29 -8.69 4.69 8.53
C ASP A 29 -8.50 3.75 7.34
N MET A 30 -9.38 2.73 7.21
CA MET A 30 -9.33 1.76 6.12
C MET A 30 -10.71 1.45 5.54
N TYR A 31 -10.75 1.22 4.22
CA TYR A 31 -11.93 0.73 3.51
C TYR A 31 -11.60 -0.55 2.74
N PHE A 32 -12.52 -1.54 2.79
CA PHE A 32 -12.36 -2.83 2.15
C PHE A 32 -13.40 -3.02 1.05
N ASP A 33 -12.96 -3.07 -0.20
CA ASP A 33 -13.78 -3.41 -1.36
C ASP A 33 -13.41 -4.81 -1.90
N ALA A 34 -13.62 -5.83 -1.05
CA ALA A 34 -13.24 -7.20 -1.35
C ALA A 34 -13.98 -7.78 -2.59
N ARG A 35 -15.10 -7.18 -3.00
CA ARG A 35 -15.81 -7.56 -4.24
C ARG A 35 -14.94 -7.34 -5.49
N LYS A 36 -13.99 -6.40 -5.46
CA LYS A 36 -13.03 -6.20 -6.56
C LYS A 36 -12.16 -7.42 -6.82
N ILE A 37 -12.02 -8.36 -5.89
CA ILE A 37 -11.25 -9.59 -6.11
C ILE A 37 -11.79 -10.35 -7.34
N SER A 38 -13.09 -10.30 -7.60
CA SER A 38 -13.72 -10.93 -8.78
C SER A 38 -13.25 -10.36 -10.12
N MET A 39 -12.67 -9.15 -10.14
CA MET A 39 -12.07 -8.54 -11.34
C MET A 39 -10.68 -9.14 -11.68
N TYR A 40 -10.09 -9.90 -10.75
CA TYR A 40 -8.74 -10.45 -10.87
C TYR A 40 -8.75 -11.98 -10.70
N PRO A 41 -8.95 -12.74 -11.81
CA PRO A 41 -9.16 -14.20 -11.73
C PRO A 41 -8.03 -14.97 -11.03
N ASN A 42 -6.78 -14.57 -11.21
CA ASN A 42 -5.65 -15.22 -10.54
C ASN A 42 -5.65 -14.96 -9.03
N LEU A 43 -5.95 -13.73 -8.60
CA LEU A 43 -6.07 -13.38 -7.19
C LEU A 43 -7.27 -14.10 -6.55
N MET A 44 -8.41 -14.18 -7.25
CA MET A 44 -9.58 -14.94 -6.81
C MET A 44 -9.23 -16.41 -6.56
N LYS A 45 -8.50 -17.05 -7.49
CA LYS A 45 -8.04 -18.43 -7.34
C LYS A 45 -7.09 -18.60 -6.16
N GLU A 46 -6.20 -17.64 -5.94
CA GLU A 46 -5.24 -17.68 -4.83
C GLU A 46 -5.95 -17.56 -3.47
N VAL A 47 -6.84 -16.57 -3.33
CA VAL A 47 -7.67 -16.39 -2.14
C VAL A 47 -8.50 -17.66 -1.86
N ALA A 48 -9.17 -18.19 -2.87
CA ALA A 48 -9.99 -19.38 -2.74
C ALA A 48 -9.16 -20.61 -2.35
N LYS A 49 -7.94 -20.79 -2.86
CA LYS A 49 -7.01 -21.88 -2.46
C LYS A 49 -6.61 -21.74 -0.99
N GLN A 50 -6.32 -20.53 -0.53
CA GLN A 50 -5.97 -20.32 0.88
C GLN A 50 -7.17 -20.58 1.80
N MET A 51 -8.38 -20.17 1.40
CA MET A 51 -9.61 -20.48 2.13
C MET A 51 -9.85 -21.99 2.17
N ALA A 52 -9.73 -22.68 1.03
CA ALA A 52 -9.86 -24.14 0.96
C ALA A 52 -8.89 -24.86 1.91
N GLY A 53 -7.64 -24.39 2.01
CA GLY A 53 -6.64 -24.93 2.95
C GLY A 53 -6.99 -24.73 4.44
N CYS A 54 -7.94 -23.85 4.73
CA CYS A 54 -8.43 -23.60 6.09
C CYS A 54 -9.72 -24.34 6.42
N MET A 55 -10.38 -24.96 5.44
CA MET A 55 -11.71 -25.56 5.59
C MET A 55 -11.66 -26.91 6.29
N LEU A 56 -12.73 -27.18 7.02
CA LEU A 56 -13.07 -28.53 7.48
C LEU A 56 -13.78 -29.28 6.34
N LYS A 57 -13.87 -30.61 6.44
CA LYS A 57 -14.68 -31.38 5.51
C LYS A 57 -16.15 -31.04 5.75
N SER A 58 -16.88 -30.69 4.69
CA SER A 58 -18.30 -30.34 4.73
C SER A 58 -19.04 -30.94 3.53
N ASP A 59 -20.36 -31.02 3.64
CA ASP A 59 -21.22 -31.49 2.57
C ASP A 59 -21.50 -30.34 1.57
N TRP A 60 -21.47 -29.08 2.07
CA TRP A 60 -21.81 -27.90 1.30
C TRP A 60 -20.94 -26.69 1.66
N VAL A 61 -20.74 -25.81 0.68
CA VAL A 61 -20.29 -24.43 0.90
C VAL A 61 -21.42 -23.46 0.57
N CYS A 62 -21.53 -22.35 1.28
CA CYS A 62 -22.54 -21.32 1.05
C CYS A 62 -21.92 -19.93 1.11
N GLY A 63 -22.01 -19.17 0.03
CA GLY A 63 -21.60 -17.77 0.02
C GLY A 63 -22.70 -16.83 0.51
N VAL A 64 -22.35 -15.87 1.36
CA VAL A 64 -23.27 -14.80 1.76
C VAL A 64 -23.64 -13.94 0.56
N PRO A 65 -24.92 -13.76 0.22
CA PRO A 65 -25.34 -12.95 -0.92
C PRO A 65 -25.05 -11.44 -0.70
N TYR A 66 -24.52 -10.68 -1.68
CA TYR A 66 -24.11 -11.14 -3.00
C TYR A 66 -22.58 -11.14 -3.10
N GLY A 67 -21.90 -10.48 -2.14
CA GLY A 67 -20.46 -10.23 -2.15
C GLY A 67 -19.61 -11.49 -2.25
N ALA A 68 -19.97 -12.51 -1.49
CA ALA A 68 -19.18 -13.72 -1.39
C ALA A 68 -19.57 -14.83 -2.38
N MET A 69 -20.55 -14.62 -3.26
CA MET A 69 -21.03 -15.67 -4.17
C MET A 69 -19.95 -16.18 -5.12
N ALA A 70 -19.26 -15.27 -5.81
CA ALA A 70 -18.19 -15.63 -6.74
C ALA A 70 -17.04 -16.35 -6.03
N LEU A 71 -16.70 -15.91 -4.82
CA LEU A 71 -15.68 -16.54 -3.98
C LEU A 71 -16.08 -17.96 -3.58
N ALA A 72 -17.31 -18.13 -3.07
CA ALA A 72 -17.83 -19.46 -2.67
C ALA A 72 -17.88 -20.42 -3.87
N THR A 73 -18.27 -19.94 -5.04
CA THR A 73 -18.22 -20.74 -6.28
C THR A 73 -16.78 -21.17 -6.60
N THR A 74 -15.83 -20.26 -6.47
CA THR A 74 -14.42 -20.59 -6.75
C THR A 74 -13.87 -21.60 -5.73
N VAL A 75 -14.23 -21.46 -4.45
CA VAL A 75 -13.87 -22.42 -3.39
C VAL A 75 -14.53 -23.78 -3.67
N SER A 76 -15.82 -23.81 -4.02
CA SER A 76 -16.55 -25.02 -4.40
C SER A 76 -15.84 -25.80 -5.52
N LEU A 77 -15.42 -25.10 -6.57
CA LEU A 77 -14.67 -25.70 -7.69
C LEU A 77 -13.29 -26.26 -7.29
N ILE A 78 -12.61 -25.61 -6.35
CA ILE A 78 -11.29 -26.05 -5.87
C ILE A 78 -11.39 -27.24 -4.93
N THR A 79 -12.41 -27.26 -4.06
CA THR A 79 -12.61 -28.30 -3.04
C THR A 79 -13.49 -29.44 -3.52
N GLU A 80 -14.08 -29.33 -4.72
CA GLU A 80 -15.10 -30.23 -5.24
C GLU A 80 -16.30 -30.39 -4.28
N THR A 81 -16.53 -29.41 -3.40
CA THR A 81 -17.65 -29.38 -2.45
C THR A 81 -18.82 -28.62 -3.09
N PRO A 82 -20.01 -29.22 -3.19
CA PRO A 82 -21.20 -28.58 -3.78
C PRO A 82 -21.54 -27.24 -3.09
N GLN A 83 -22.11 -26.30 -3.87
CA GLN A 83 -22.51 -24.99 -3.35
C GLN A 83 -24.02 -24.91 -3.13
N LEU A 84 -24.45 -24.49 -1.93
CA LEU A 84 -25.80 -24.00 -1.66
C LEU A 84 -25.93 -22.53 -2.04
N VAL A 85 -27.05 -22.17 -2.64
CA VAL A 85 -27.42 -20.79 -2.89
C VAL A 85 -28.57 -20.38 -2.01
N VAL A 86 -28.29 -19.51 -1.03
CA VAL A 86 -29.32 -18.95 -0.14
C VAL A 86 -29.73 -17.58 -0.72
N ARG A 87 -31.05 -17.39 -0.87
CA ARG A 87 -31.64 -16.15 -1.32
C ARG A 87 -31.80 -15.18 -0.15
N LYS A 88 -31.53 -13.89 -0.43
CA LYS A 88 -31.70 -12.84 0.59
C LYS A 88 -33.18 -12.70 1.01
N ASP A 89 -34.07 -12.82 0.04
CA ASP A 89 -35.52 -12.69 0.21
C ASP A 89 -36.23 -13.94 -0.31
N LYS A 90 -37.36 -14.32 0.31
CA LYS A 90 -38.20 -15.41 -0.17
C LYS A 90 -38.86 -15.00 -1.50
N LYS A 91 -38.89 -15.93 -2.45
CA LYS A 91 -39.66 -15.73 -3.69
C LYS A 91 -41.16 -15.67 -3.38
N GLU A 92 -41.85 -14.68 -3.93
CA GLU A 92 -43.30 -14.61 -3.88
C GLU A 92 -43.97 -15.55 -4.91
N HIS A 93 -43.22 -15.98 -5.94
CA HIS A 93 -43.70 -16.86 -7.01
C HIS A 93 -42.75 -18.03 -7.28
N GLY A 94 -43.29 -19.12 -7.84
CA GLY A 94 -42.55 -20.34 -8.19
C GLY A 94 -42.42 -21.31 -7.00
N THR A 95 -41.23 -21.92 -6.83
CA THR A 95 -40.98 -22.94 -5.79
C THR A 95 -41.00 -22.40 -4.35
N GLN A 96 -41.02 -21.09 -4.15
CA GLN A 96 -40.94 -20.38 -2.85
C GLN A 96 -39.76 -20.80 -1.96
N LYS A 97 -38.82 -21.59 -2.50
CA LYS A 97 -37.64 -22.04 -1.76
C LYS A 97 -36.69 -20.89 -1.53
N GLN A 98 -36.23 -20.77 -0.29
CA GLN A 98 -35.20 -19.78 0.10
C GLN A 98 -33.80 -20.34 -0.10
N ILE A 99 -33.61 -21.65 -0.15
CA ILE A 99 -32.34 -22.33 -0.40
C ILE A 99 -32.48 -23.16 -1.67
N GLU A 100 -31.54 -23.00 -2.57
CA GLU A 100 -31.38 -23.83 -3.77
C GLU A 100 -30.27 -24.84 -3.55
N GLY A 101 -30.56 -26.13 -3.80
CA GLY A 101 -29.68 -27.29 -3.63
C GLY A 101 -30.47 -28.49 -3.11
N ASP A 102 -29.91 -29.68 -3.31
CA ASP A 102 -30.54 -30.96 -2.90
C ASP A 102 -29.98 -31.42 -1.54
N PHE A 103 -30.02 -30.53 -0.55
CA PHE A 103 -29.55 -30.79 0.80
C PHE A 103 -30.48 -31.70 1.62
N LYS A 104 -29.90 -32.31 2.65
CA LYS A 104 -30.59 -33.15 3.63
C LYS A 104 -30.49 -32.58 5.03
N LYS A 105 -31.42 -32.91 5.90
CA LYS A 105 -31.27 -32.59 7.32
C LYS A 105 -30.05 -33.28 7.89
N GLY A 106 -29.26 -32.52 8.66
CA GLY A 106 -28.01 -32.98 9.24
C GLY A 106 -26.76 -32.71 8.38
N ASP A 107 -26.91 -32.23 7.13
CA ASP A 107 -25.76 -31.88 6.31
C ASP A 107 -24.95 -30.75 6.94
N ASN A 108 -23.63 -30.82 6.79
CA ASN A 108 -22.67 -29.84 7.30
C ASN A 108 -22.36 -28.76 6.24
N VAL A 109 -22.49 -27.52 6.64
CA VAL A 109 -22.28 -26.34 5.75
C VAL A 109 -21.18 -25.44 6.26
N ILE A 110 -20.32 -24.98 5.36
CA ILE A 110 -19.38 -23.88 5.62
C ILE A 110 -19.93 -22.63 4.98
N VAL A 111 -20.07 -21.55 5.78
CA VAL A 111 -20.55 -20.24 5.31
C VAL A 111 -19.36 -19.33 5.04
N ILE A 112 -19.32 -18.74 3.82
CA ILE A 112 -18.25 -17.90 3.32
C ILE A 112 -18.73 -16.47 3.14
N GLU A 113 -17.97 -15.49 3.66
CA GLU A 113 -18.22 -14.06 3.47
C GLU A 113 -16.93 -13.38 2.92
N ASP A 114 -17.05 -12.25 2.27
CA ASP A 114 -15.92 -11.45 1.84
C ASP A 114 -15.33 -10.66 3.02
N VAL A 115 -16.11 -9.79 3.64
CA VAL A 115 -15.69 -8.97 4.79
C VAL A 115 -16.72 -9.08 5.91
N VAL A 116 -16.26 -9.46 7.09
CA VAL A 116 -17.10 -9.50 8.30
C VAL A 116 -16.78 -8.31 9.20
N ASN A 117 -17.80 -7.47 9.47
CA ASN A 117 -17.71 -6.39 10.44
C ASN A 117 -18.45 -6.76 11.74
N THR A 118 -19.76 -6.72 11.73
CA THR A 118 -20.61 -7.12 12.90
C THR A 118 -21.09 -8.57 12.81
N GLY A 119 -20.89 -9.24 11.70
CA GLY A 119 -21.37 -10.59 11.44
C GLY A 119 -22.88 -10.69 11.13
N GLY A 120 -23.60 -9.55 11.09
CA GLY A 120 -25.06 -9.58 10.93
C GLY A 120 -25.53 -10.26 9.65
N SER A 121 -24.91 -10.04 8.50
CA SER A 121 -25.24 -10.71 7.23
C SER A 121 -24.96 -12.20 7.30
N MET A 122 -23.78 -12.58 7.76
CA MET A 122 -23.38 -13.98 7.92
C MET A 122 -24.30 -14.73 8.87
N ASN A 123 -24.62 -14.16 10.03
CA ASN A 123 -25.51 -14.79 11.01
C ASN A 123 -26.95 -15.00 10.49
N LYS A 124 -27.46 -14.07 9.65
CA LYS A 124 -28.75 -14.27 8.97
C LYS A 124 -28.76 -15.51 8.08
N ILE A 125 -27.70 -15.71 7.29
CA ILE A 125 -27.54 -16.85 6.40
C ILE A 125 -27.38 -18.14 7.22
N CYS A 126 -26.56 -18.13 8.28
CA CYS A 126 -26.42 -19.27 9.18
C CYS A 126 -27.78 -19.70 9.77
N LYS A 127 -28.57 -18.74 10.26
CA LYS A 127 -29.90 -19.03 10.79
C LYS A 127 -30.82 -19.67 9.75
N ILE A 128 -30.85 -19.18 8.51
CA ILE A 128 -31.63 -19.76 7.42
C ILE A 128 -31.21 -21.21 7.17
N ILE A 129 -29.92 -21.52 7.18
CA ILE A 129 -29.39 -22.86 6.99
C ILE A 129 -29.82 -23.78 8.16
N GLU A 130 -29.65 -23.32 9.38
CA GLU A 130 -30.00 -24.06 10.61
C GLU A 130 -31.51 -24.28 10.76
N ASP A 131 -32.33 -23.28 10.42
CA ASP A 131 -33.79 -23.39 10.42
C ASP A 131 -34.32 -24.44 9.40
N ASN A 132 -33.49 -24.79 8.39
CA ASN A 132 -33.76 -25.85 7.43
C ASN A 132 -33.16 -27.23 7.83
N GLY A 133 -32.61 -27.33 9.04
CA GLY A 133 -32.13 -28.58 9.64
C GLY A 133 -30.73 -29.00 9.26
N MET A 134 -29.93 -28.12 8.67
CA MET A 134 -28.49 -28.32 8.41
C MET A 134 -27.64 -27.74 9.55
N HIS A 135 -26.37 -28.07 9.59
CA HIS A 135 -25.41 -27.62 10.61
C HIS A 135 -24.35 -26.68 10.03
N VAL A 136 -24.25 -25.45 10.52
CA VAL A 136 -23.16 -24.56 10.19
C VAL A 136 -21.95 -24.93 11.05
N ILE A 137 -20.99 -25.66 10.46
CA ILE A 137 -19.81 -26.17 11.18
C ILE A 137 -18.63 -25.18 11.15
N MET A 138 -18.61 -24.22 10.20
CA MET A 138 -17.57 -23.22 10.10
C MET A 138 -18.09 -21.95 9.43
N LYS A 139 -17.63 -20.83 9.95
CA LYS A 139 -17.79 -19.50 9.35
C LYS A 139 -16.41 -19.01 8.90
N LEU A 140 -16.26 -18.65 7.63
CA LEU A 140 -14.99 -18.30 7.01
C LEU A 140 -15.12 -16.99 6.22
N CYS A 141 -14.15 -16.08 6.35
CA CYS A 141 -14.12 -14.85 5.57
C CYS A 141 -12.70 -14.50 5.11
N ILE A 142 -12.60 -13.57 4.16
CA ILE A 142 -11.29 -13.03 3.76
C ILE A 142 -10.78 -12.09 4.85
N ILE A 143 -11.59 -11.10 5.24
CA ILE A 143 -11.21 -10.06 6.20
C ILE A 143 -12.20 -10.04 7.36
N ASN A 144 -11.70 -10.28 8.57
CA ASN A 144 -12.46 -10.11 9.81
C ASN A 144 -12.13 -8.74 10.40
N ARG A 145 -13.02 -7.78 10.19
CA ARG A 145 -12.84 -6.41 10.64
C ARG A 145 -13.28 -6.21 12.08
N GLY A 146 -14.34 -6.89 12.48
CA GLY A 146 -14.93 -6.81 13.82
C GLY A 146 -14.22 -7.68 14.86
N ASP A 147 -13.14 -8.39 14.48
CA ASP A 147 -12.41 -9.34 15.35
C ASP A 147 -13.35 -10.39 16.01
N ILE A 148 -14.32 -10.88 15.22
CA ILE A 148 -15.34 -11.81 15.72
C ILE A 148 -14.72 -13.19 15.86
N LEU A 149 -14.55 -13.66 17.10
CA LEU A 149 -13.86 -14.91 17.44
C LEU A 149 -14.50 -16.17 16.82
N SER A 150 -15.80 -16.17 16.56
CA SER A 150 -16.51 -17.30 15.94
C SER A 150 -16.32 -17.39 14.42
N VAL A 151 -15.61 -16.43 13.81
CA VAL A 151 -15.35 -16.38 12.36
C VAL A 151 -13.88 -16.55 12.11
N ARG A 152 -13.50 -17.61 11.40
CA ARG A 152 -12.13 -17.78 10.92
C ARG A 152 -11.90 -16.88 9.70
N SER A 153 -10.75 -16.23 9.64
CA SER A 153 -10.40 -15.32 8.54
C SER A 153 -9.00 -15.59 8.00
N LEU A 154 -8.78 -15.23 6.74
CA LEU A 154 -7.43 -15.18 6.19
C LEU A 154 -6.65 -13.98 6.76
N LEU A 155 -7.33 -12.85 6.93
CA LEU A 155 -6.78 -11.59 7.40
C LEU A 155 -7.64 -11.00 8.51
N VAL A 156 -6.99 -10.35 9.49
CA VAL A 156 -7.65 -9.53 10.52
C VAL A 156 -7.26 -8.08 10.27
N SER A 157 -8.24 -7.16 10.26
CA SER A 157 -8.01 -5.77 9.87
C SER A 157 -6.93 -5.07 10.69
N LYS A 158 -6.86 -5.33 11.99
CA LYS A 158 -5.82 -4.77 12.89
C LYS A 158 -4.39 -5.20 12.55
N ASN A 159 -4.24 -6.27 11.75
CA ASN A 159 -2.94 -6.78 11.31
C ASN A 159 -2.62 -6.35 9.87
N LEU A 160 -3.52 -5.59 9.24
CA LEU A 160 -3.33 -5.06 7.89
C LEU A 160 -2.57 -3.72 8.00
N VAL A 161 -1.26 -3.81 7.99
CA VAL A 161 -0.40 -2.66 7.80
C VAL A 161 -0.17 -2.50 6.31
N GLU A 162 -0.30 -1.28 5.80
CA GLU A 162 0.00 -0.99 4.39
C GLU A 162 1.46 -1.37 4.12
N PRO A 163 1.73 -2.38 3.27
CA PRO A 163 3.10 -2.82 3.04
C PRO A 163 3.92 -1.72 2.36
N LYS A 164 5.18 -1.60 2.69
CA LYS A 164 6.12 -0.66 2.05
C LYS A 164 6.08 -0.75 0.53
N SER A 165 5.95 -1.97 0.00
CA SER A 165 5.83 -2.23 -1.43
C SER A 165 4.55 -1.69 -2.05
N CYS A 166 3.45 -1.56 -1.30
CA CYS A 166 2.18 -1.05 -1.85
C CYS A 166 2.19 0.45 -2.08
N LEU A 167 2.95 1.22 -1.30
CA LEU A 167 3.19 2.63 -1.57
C LEU A 167 3.86 2.84 -2.94
N VAL A 168 4.62 1.83 -3.38
CA VAL A 168 5.29 1.79 -4.69
C VAL A 168 4.32 1.34 -5.80
N HIS A 169 3.41 0.42 -5.52
CA HIS A 169 2.54 -0.19 -6.52
C HIS A 169 1.32 0.66 -6.90
N HIS A 170 0.94 1.65 -6.11
CA HIS A 170 -0.01 2.69 -6.53
C HIS A 170 0.53 3.57 -7.66
N MET A 171 1.81 3.40 -8.02
CA MET A 171 2.46 4.20 -9.02
C MET A 171 2.85 3.32 -10.21
N ASP A 172 2.03 3.31 -11.25
CA ASP A 172 2.41 2.78 -12.59
C ASP A 172 3.65 3.48 -13.15
N LYS A 173 4.13 4.51 -12.45
CA LYS A 173 5.21 5.40 -12.84
C LYS A 173 6.44 5.11 -11.98
N LYS A 174 7.58 4.92 -12.62
CA LYS A 174 8.87 4.65 -11.96
C LYS A 174 9.77 5.88 -11.82
N ILE A 175 9.29 7.05 -12.22
CA ILE A 175 10.11 8.27 -12.24
C ILE A 175 9.82 9.13 -11.03
N ILE A 176 10.88 9.46 -10.31
CA ILE A 176 10.93 10.53 -9.31
C ILE A 176 11.60 11.72 -9.97
N TRP A 177 10.91 12.84 -10.07
CA TRP A 177 11.52 14.04 -10.62
C TRP A 177 12.20 14.85 -9.53
N ALA A 178 13.54 14.96 -9.60
CA ALA A 178 14.32 15.89 -8.78
C ALA A 178 14.25 17.28 -9.42
N ALA A 179 13.31 18.09 -8.94
CA ALA A 179 12.96 19.37 -9.55
C ALA A 179 13.73 20.53 -8.92
N ASP A 180 15.07 20.48 -8.96
CA ASP A 180 15.94 21.55 -8.44
C ASP A 180 15.95 22.74 -9.44
N THR A 181 14.80 23.41 -9.61
CA THR A 181 14.56 24.43 -10.63
C THR A 181 14.92 25.85 -10.17
N GLY A 182 15.23 26.04 -8.89
CA GLY A 182 15.59 27.32 -8.28
C GLY A 182 14.43 28.30 -8.09
N THR A 183 13.29 28.14 -8.79
CA THR A 183 12.08 28.94 -8.61
C THR A 183 10.83 28.06 -8.67
N MET A 184 9.82 28.37 -7.85
CA MET A 184 8.50 27.74 -7.89
C MET A 184 7.81 27.97 -9.24
N LYS A 185 8.02 29.13 -9.85
CA LYS A 185 7.50 29.41 -11.19
C LYS A 185 8.01 28.41 -12.23
N ALA A 186 9.31 28.11 -12.23
CA ALA A 186 9.89 27.11 -13.14
C ALA A 186 9.43 25.69 -12.79
N LEU A 187 9.26 25.38 -11.50
CA LEU A 187 8.67 24.12 -11.02
C LEU A 187 7.28 23.92 -11.62
N PHE A 188 6.39 24.92 -11.52
CA PHE A 188 5.02 24.80 -12.05
C PHE A 188 5.00 24.60 -13.56
N THR A 189 5.85 25.29 -14.31
CA THR A 189 6.02 25.06 -15.74
C THR A 189 6.42 23.60 -16.05
N GLY A 190 7.30 23.03 -15.25
CA GLY A 190 7.68 21.64 -15.38
C GLY A 190 6.55 20.68 -14.97
N LEU A 191 5.78 21.01 -13.94
CA LEU A 191 4.63 20.20 -13.50
C LEU A 191 3.49 20.18 -14.52
N ASP A 192 3.25 21.27 -15.25
CA ASP A 192 2.29 21.28 -16.37
C ASP A 192 2.69 20.26 -17.44
N LYS A 193 3.97 20.03 -17.65
CA LYS A 193 4.49 19.10 -18.66
C LYS A 193 4.69 17.67 -18.16
N TYR A 194 5.15 17.51 -16.94
CA TYR A 194 5.62 16.20 -16.42
C TYR A 194 4.79 15.68 -15.24
N GLY A 195 3.96 16.49 -14.59
CA GLY A 195 3.25 16.13 -13.37
C GLY A 195 2.43 14.83 -13.49
N SER A 196 1.79 14.63 -14.65
CA SER A 196 1.03 13.39 -14.92
C SER A 196 1.90 12.16 -15.16
N LYS A 197 3.22 12.30 -15.33
CA LYS A 197 4.14 11.21 -15.70
C LYS A 197 5.07 10.80 -14.56
N ILE A 198 5.09 11.52 -13.46
CA ILE A 198 5.95 11.24 -12.30
C ILE A 198 5.19 10.57 -11.17
N ALA A 199 5.89 9.73 -10.40
CA ALA A 199 5.39 9.12 -9.18
C ALA A 199 5.56 10.04 -7.97
N VAL A 200 6.72 10.66 -7.89
CA VAL A 200 7.12 11.53 -6.77
C VAL A 200 7.78 12.78 -7.32
N LEU A 201 7.42 13.90 -6.76
CA LEU A 201 8.15 15.16 -6.92
C LEU A 201 9.15 15.30 -5.76
N LYS A 202 10.44 15.20 -6.07
CA LYS A 202 11.51 15.43 -5.09
C LYS A 202 12.00 16.88 -5.18
N ILE A 203 11.98 17.59 -4.08
CA ILE A 203 12.43 18.98 -3.98
C ILE A 203 13.35 19.21 -2.78
N HIS A 204 14.01 20.34 -2.79
CA HIS A 204 14.73 20.96 -1.68
C HIS A 204 14.16 22.37 -1.56
N ILE A 205 13.18 22.57 -0.69
CA ILE A 205 12.40 23.82 -0.64
C ILE A 205 13.24 25.04 -0.34
N ASP A 206 14.33 24.87 0.40
CA ASP A 206 15.27 25.91 0.76
C ASP A 206 16.13 26.42 -0.43
N THR A 207 16.03 25.79 -1.59
CA THR A 207 16.69 26.23 -2.82
C THR A 207 15.82 27.11 -3.72
N TYR A 208 14.54 27.30 -3.37
CA TYR A 208 13.60 28.08 -4.16
C TYR A 208 13.55 29.52 -3.68
N CYS A 209 14.04 30.44 -4.51
CA CYS A 209 14.16 31.87 -4.14
C CYS A 209 12.82 32.63 -4.10
N ASP A 210 11.76 32.08 -4.67
CA ASP A 210 10.41 32.62 -4.70
C ASP A 210 9.42 31.82 -3.84
N TYR A 211 9.92 31.18 -2.77
CA TYR A 211 9.06 30.48 -1.80
C TYR A 211 8.02 31.45 -1.20
N SER A 212 6.78 30.98 -1.17
CA SER A 212 5.69 31.65 -0.48
C SER A 212 4.62 30.61 -0.08
N HIS A 213 3.81 30.93 0.92
CA HIS A 213 2.68 30.06 1.31
C HIS A 213 1.70 29.87 0.15
N GLU A 214 1.43 30.91 -0.64
CA GLU A 214 0.56 30.83 -1.81
C GLU A 214 1.10 29.82 -2.84
N ASN A 215 2.42 29.81 -3.07
CA ASN A 215 3.05 28.84 -3.95
C ASN A 215 2.94 27.40 -3.41
N ILE A 216 2.95 27.19 -2.09
CA ILE A 216 2.71 25.87 -1.49
C ILE A 216 1.27 25.42 -1.71
N VAL A 217 0.29 26.28 -1.49
CA VAL A 217 -1.14 25.97 -1.79
C VAL A 217 -1.31 25.59 -3.26
N LYS A 218 -0.65 26.33 -4.17
CA LYS A 218 -0.63 26.00 -5.59
C LYS A 218 0.03 24.65 -5.86
N LEU A 219 1.14 24.33 -5.19
CA LEU A 219 1.81 23.03 -5.32
C LEU A 219 0.89 21.87 -4.87
N GLN A 220 0.14 22.05 -3.79
CA GLN A 220 -0.85 21.07 -3.33
C GLN A 220 -1.95 20.84 -4.38
N SER A 221 -2.41 21.88 -5.07
CA SER A 221 -3.38 21.72 -6.17
C SER A 221 -2.82 20.90 -7.35
N TYR A 222 -1.54 21.02 -7.66
CA TYR A 222 -0.86 20.17 -8.65
C TYR A 222 -0.76 18.72 -8.18
N LYS A 223 -0.45 18.50 -6.90
CA LYS A 223 -0.42 17.17 -6.29
C LYS A 223 -1.78 16.48 -6.41
N GLU A 224 -2.86 17.15 -6.03
CA GLU A 224 -4.22 16.64 -6.17
C GLU A 224 -4.59 16.32 -7.63
N LYS A 225 -4.26 17.23 -8.54
CA LYS A 225 -4.55 17.09 -9.98
C LYS A 225 -3.84 15.88 -10.60
N TYR A 226 -2.59 15.61 -10.26
CA TYR A 226 -1.75 14.61 -10.93
C TYR A 226 -1.48 13.35 -10.12
N GLY A 227 -1.78 13.36 -8.82
CA GLY A 227 -1.66 12.21 -7.92
C GLY A 227 -0.22 11.80 -7.58
N PHE A 228 0.77 12.71 -7.65
CA PHE A 228 2.13 12.43 -7.19
C PHE A 228 2.27 12.73 -5.70
N MET A 229 3.26 12.10 -5.05
CA MET A 229 3.69 12.46 -3.70
C MET A 229 4.79 13.52 -3.71
N ILE A 230 4.88 14.31 -2.65
CA ILE A 230 5.93 15.31 -2.48
C ILE A 230 6.98 14.78 -1.50
N TRP A 231 8.22 14.67 -1.98
CA TRP A 231 9.39 14.30 -1.19
C TRP A 231 10.29 15.53 -0.98
N GLU A 232 10.32 16.03 0.26
CA GLU A 232 11.34 16.98 0.69
C GLU A 232 12.63 16.22 1.03
N ASP A 233 13.64 16.32 0.16
CA ASP A 233 14.89 15.56 0.24
C ASP A 233 15.89 16.21 1.20
N ARG A 234 15.46 16.41 2.44
CA ARG A 234 16.22 17.14 3.48
C ARG A 234 17.45 16.39 3.96
N LYS A 235 17.43 15.05 3.85
CA LYS A 235 18.51 14.17 4.32
C LYS A 235 18.89 14.46 5.78
N PHE A 236 17.91 14.47 6.68
CA PHE A 236 18.13 14.73 8.09
C PHE A 236 19.28 13.87 8.65
N ALA A 237 20.20 14.49 9.40
CA ALA A 237 21.43 13.84 9.87
C ALA A 237 21.90 14.39 11.23
N ASP A 238 20.97 14.76 12.10
CA ASP A 238 21.22 15.31 13.44
C ASP A 238 20.66 14.38 14.52
N ILE A 239 20.89 14.69 15.80
CA ILE A 239 20.27 13.97 16.92
C ILE A 239 18.75 14.16 16.90
N GLY A 240 18.01 13.17 17.47
CA GLY A 240 16.56 13.07 17.35
C GLY A 240 15.81 14.36 17.69
N ASP A 241 16.13 15.02 18.80
CA ASP A 241 15.44 16.25 19.21
C ASP A 241 15.67 17.44 18.28
N ILE A 242 16.86 17.56 17.70
CA ILE A 242 17.14 18.62 16.73
C ILE A 242 16.37 18.38 15.44
N MET A 243 16.36 17.13 14.93
CA MET A 243 15.57 16.78 13.75
C MET A 243 14.07 17.05 13.95
N LYS A 244 13.51 16.72 15.14
CA LYS A 244 12.12 17.04 15.48
C LYS A 244 11.84 18.53 15.43
N GLN A 245 12.74 19.34 15.97
CA GLN A 245 12.62 20.80 15.93
C GLN A 245 12.74 21.36 14.51
N GLN A 246 13.65 20.82 13.70
CA GLN A 246 13.82 21.20 12.29
C GLN A 246 12.54 20.93 11.48
N ILE A 247 11.82 19.88 11.78
CA ILE A 247 10.55 19.55 11.11
C ILE A 247 9.42 20.43 11.65
N ARG A 248 9.25 20.50 12.97
CA ARG A 248 8.13 21.17 13.64
C ARG A 248 8.17 22.69 13.50
N ASN A 249 9.37 23.27 13.65
CA ASN A 249 9.56 24.72 13.73
C ASN A 249 10.07 25.31 12.40
N SER A 250 10.03 24.57 11.32
CA SER A 250 10.44 25.05 10.01
C SER A 250 9.55 26.18 9.53
N ILE A 251 10.15 27.23 9.00
CA ILE A 251 9.43 28.33 8.31
C ILE A 251 8.69 27.85 7.06
N TYR A 252 8.99 26.64 6.60
CA TYR A 252 8.36 26.01 5.43
C TYR A 252 7.08 25.24 5.76
N SER A 253 6.67 25.13 7.04
CA SER A 253 5.47 24.40 7.46
C SER A 253 5.38 23.01 6.83
N TYR A 254 6.44 22.22 6.90
CA TYR A 254 6.58 20.93 6.20
C TYR A 254 5.38 19.99 6.40
N LEU A 255 4.83 19.94 7.62
CA LEU A 255 3.76 18.99 7.98
C LEU A 255 2.44 19.24 7.24
N ASP A 256 2.29 20.42 6.62
CA ASP A 256 1.06 20.79 5.92
C ASP A 256 1.04 20.24 4.48
N TRP A 257 2.20 19.92 3.89
CA TRP A 257 2.26 19.64 2.44
C TRP A 257 3.24 18.53 2.02
N VAL A 258 4.21 18.15 2.87
CA VAL A 258 5.19 17.08 2.58
C VAL A 258 4.58 15.71 2.88
N ASP A 259 4.82 14.74 2.00
CA ASP A 259 4.44 13.34 2.22
C ASP A 259 5.62 12.50 2.70
N ILE A 260 6.83 12.83 2.22
CA ILE A 260 8.02 12.00 2.38
C ILE A 260 9.21 12.88 2.79
N PHE A 261 9.94 12.44 3.81
CA PHE A 261 11.25 12.98 4.16
C PHE A 261 12.36 11.98 3.89
N SER A 262 13.58 12.47 3.68
CA SER A 262 14.78 11.63 3.71
C SER A 262 15.58 11.81 4.99
N ILE A 263 16.21 10.73 5.45
CA ILE A 263 17.01 10.67 6.66
C ILE A 263 18.25 9.81 6.44
N HIS A 264 19.39 10.21 7.02
CA HIS A 264 20.59 9.41 7.04
C HIS A 264 20.59 8.40 8.19
N GLY A 265 21.06 7.17 7.93
CA GLY A 265 21.31 6.17 8.97
C GLY A 265 22.49 6.51 9.90
N LEU A 266 23.24 7.56 9.58
CA LEU A 266 24.45 7.97 10.30
C LEU A 266 24.21 8.28 11.78
N VAL A 267 23.02 8.79 12.10
CA VAL A 267 22.63 9.20 13.45
C VAL A 267 22.18 8.03 14.34
N GLY A 268 22.16 6.81 13.80
CA GLY A 268 21.79 5.59 14.53
C GLY A 268 20.29 5.39 14.69
N SER A 269 19.91 4.17 15.04
CA SER A 269 18.49 3.74 15.11
C SER A 269 17.70 4.49 16.18
N GLU A 270 18.29 4.85 17.31
CA GLU A 270 17.58 5.52 18.40
C GLU A 270 17.11 6.91 18.00
N SER A 271 17.98 7.73 17.40
CA SER A 271 17.62 9.07 16.89
C SER A 271 16.58 8.99 15.78
N ILE A 272 16.74 8.03 14.85
CA ILE A 272 15.80 7.80 13.76
C ILE A 272 14.43 7.39 14.33
N ASN A 273 14.40 6.43 15.24
CA ASN A 273 13.16 5.96 15.86
C ASN A 273 12.42 7.08 16.59
N ALA A 274 13.16 7.88 17.36
CA ALA A 274 12.56 9.01 18.09
C ALA A 274 11.86 10.02 17.17
N VAL A 275 12.41 10.27 15.98
CA VAL A 275 11.81 11.17 14.98
C VAL A 275 10.61 10.51 14.31
N ILE A 276 10.76 9.27 13.88
CA ILE A 276 9.73 8.52 13.18
C ILE A 276 8.50 8.27 14.07
N ASP A 277 8.71 7.99 15.36
CA ASP A 277 7.62 7.77 16.33
C ASP A 277 6.81 9.05 16.59
N GLU A 278 7.45 10.21 16.52
CA GLU A 278 6.75 11.49 16.68
C GLU A 278 5.96 11.89 15.42
N PHE A 279 6.49 11.57 14.25
CA PHE A 279 5.88 11.87 12.96
C PHE A 279 5.44 10.57 12.26
N ASP A 280 4.66 9.75 12.96
CA ASP A 280 4.23 8.41 12.56
C ASP A 280 3.42 8.37 11.25
N LYS A 281 2.73 9.46 10.92
CA LYS A 281 1.99 9.62 9.66
C LYS A 281 2.87 9.93 8.46
N MET A 282 4.11 10.38 8.70
CA MET A 282 5.03 10.73 7.63
C MET A 282 5.72 9.47 7.07
N LYS A 283 5.99 9.50 5.78
CA LYS A 283 6.79 8.48 5.09
C LYS A 283 8.25 8.89 5.07
N TRP A 284 9.15 7.91 5.12
CA TRP A 284 10.59 8.15 5.21
C TRP A 284 11.35 7.41 4.12
N ILE A 285 12.37 8.02 3.59
CA ILE A 285 13.36 7.40 2.70
C ILE A 285 14.70 7.43 3.42
N LEU A 286 15.28 6.24 3.62
CA LEU A 286 16.57 6.10 4.26
C LEU A 286 17.72 6.22 3.24
N VAL A 287 18.69 7.05 3.52
CA VAL A 287 19.88 7.20 2.67
C VAL A 287 20.89 6.10 3.01
N GLY A 288 20.85 5.00 2.27
CA GLY A 288 21.76 3.87 2.44
C GLY A 288 23.05 3.98 1.64
N GLN A 289 23.00 4.66 0.49
CA GLN A 289 24.16 4.94 -0.37
C GLN A 289 23.99 6.27 -1.07
N MET A 290 25.07 6.84 -1.59
CA MET A 290 25.09 8.12 -2.30
C MET A 290 25.60 7.94 -3.72
N SER A 291 25.11 8.78 -4.66
CA SER A 291 25.60 8.84 -6.03
C SER A 291 26.85 9.73 -6.21
N ALA A 292 27.27 10.41 -5.16
CA ALA A 292 28.49 11.21 -5.17
C ALA A 292 29.74 10.33 -5.24
N SER A 293 30.71 10.70 -6.07
CA SER A 293 32.00 10.03 -6.14
C SER A 293 32.79 10.24 -4.85
N ASN A 294 33.57 9.25 -4.44
CA ASN A 294 34.44 9.34 -3.26
C ASN A 294 33.71 9.68 -1.94
N ASN A 295 32.40 9.35 -1.82
CA ASN A 295 31.70 9.48 -0.56
C ASN A 295 32.23 8.47 0.49
N LEU A 296 32.03 8.78 1.77
CA LEU A 296 32.56 8.01 2.88
C LEU A 296 31.63 6.87 3.35
N ILE A 297 30.58 6.56 2.59
CA ILE A 297 29.64 5.48 2.96
C ILE A 297 30.26 4.12 2.67
N GLU A 298 30.48 3.37 3.73
CA GLU A 298 31.04 2.02 3.69
C GLU A 298 29.93 0.95 3.73
N ARG A 299 30.29 -0.30 3.37
CA ARG A 299 29.36 -1.46 3.41
C ARG A 299 28.77 -1.70 4.80
N LYS A 300 29.52 -1.40 5.87
CA LYS A 300 29.02 -1.54 7.25
C LYS A 300 27.87 -0.60 7.51
N TYR A 301 27.96 0.64 7.10
CA TYR A 301 26.89 1.64 7.18
C TYR A 301 25.64 1.16 6.41
N THR A 302 25.81 0.74 5.16
CA THR A 302 24.69 0.24 4.34
C THR A 302 23.98 -0.94 4.99
N LYS A 303 24.72 -1.89 5.59
CA LYS A 303 24.13 -3.02 6.32
C LYS A 303 23.29 -2.55 7.51
N SER A 304 23.79 -1.63 8.32
CA SER A 304 23.03 -1.07 9.44
C SER A 304 21.77 -0.33 8.96
N CYS A 305 21.84 0.38 7.83
CA CYS A 305 20.67 0.99 7.21
C CYS A 305 19.62 -0.05 6.78
N ILE A 306 20.03 -1.22 6.27
CA ILE A 306 19.11 -2.31 5.92
C ILE A 306 18.37 -2.83 7.15
N GLU A 307 19.05 -2.96 8.28
CA GLU A 307 18.43 -3.39 9.54
C GLU A 307 17.40 -2.36 10.03
N ILE A 308 17.74 -1.07 10.00
CA ILE A 308 16.83 0.03 10.35
C ILE A 308 15.62 0.02 9.40
N TYR A 309 15.84 -0.09 8.08
CA TYR A 309 14.78 -0.18 7.09
C TYR A 309 13.79 -1.31 7.40
N LYS A 310 14.29 -2.50 7.73
CA LYS A 310 13.45 -3.67 8.01
C LYS A 310 12.65 -3.54 9.30
N SER A 311 13.13 -2.76 10.26
CA SER A 311 12.48 -2.58 11.55
C SER A 311 11.34 -1.57 11.58
N ARG A 312 11.10 -0.83 10.47
CA ARG A 312 10.14 0.28 10.42
C ARG A 312 9.31 0.29 9.14
N ASP A 313 8.00 0.20 9.27
CA ASP A 313 7.09 0.15 8.11
C ASP A 313 6.94 1.48 7.38
N ASN A 314 7.06 2.59 8.08
CA ASN A 314 7.00 3.93 7.48
C ASN A 314 8.31 4.40 6.83
N ILE A 315 9.41 3.62 6.89
CA ILE A 315 10.55 3.79 5.99
C ILE A 315 10.24 3.05 4.69
N ILE A 316 9.77 3.78 3.69
CA ILE A 316 9.18 3.23 2.47
C ILE A 316 10.18 2.90 1.36
N GLY A 317 11.45 3.29 1.49
CA GLY A 317 12.47 3.04 0.48
C GLY A 317 13.86 3.40 0.96
N MET A 318 14.87 2.94 0.22
CA MET A 318 16.26 3.28 0.45
C MET A 318 16.89 3.88 -0.80
N VAL A 319 17.58 5.00 -0.63
CA VAL A 319 18.50 5.51 -1.64
C VAL A 319 19.70 4.59 -1.73
N CYS A 320 19.97 4.05 -2.91
CA CYS A 320 21.04 3.08 -3.14
C CYS A 320 21.62 3.14 -4.55
N GLN A 321 22.76 2.49 -4.77
CA GLN A 321 23.45 2.39 -6.05
C GLN A 321 23.61 0.93 -6.52
N GLU A 322 23.33 -0.02 -5.64
CA GLU A 322 23.38 -1.45 -5.92
C GLU A 322 22.15 -2.17 -5.37
N ASN A 323 21.94 -3.43 -5.76
CA ASN A 323 20.87 -4.27 -5.26
C ASN A 323 21.15 -4.65 -3.79
N LEU A 324 20.29 -4.20 -2.89
CA LEU A 324 20.40 -4.44 -1.44
C LEU A 324 19.54 -5.62 -0.94
N GLY A 325 18.81 -6.29 -1.83
CA GLY A 325 17.97 -7.45 -1.51
C GLY A 325 16.51 -7.29 -1.96
N LYS A 326 15.78 -8.39 -2.00
CA LYS A 326 14.42 -8.48 -2.57
C LYS A 326 13.34 -7.71 -1.78
N ASP A 327 13.57 -7.55 -0.48
CA ASP A 327 12.59 -6.94 0.42
C ASP A 327 12.81 -5.43 0.61
N ILE A 328 13.65 -4.82 -0.22
CA ILE A 328 14.00 -3.41 -0.15
C ILE A 328 13.49 -2.70 -1.38
N ILE A 329 12.84 -1.56 -1.20
CA ILE A 329 12.47 -0.67 -2.29
C ILE A 329 13.68 0.21 -2.64
N HIS A 330 14.21 -0.01 -3.84
CA HIS A 330 15.42 0.62 -4.32
C HIS A 330 15.10 1.92 -5.05
N ILE A 331 15.56 3.03 -4.51
CA ILE A 331 15.46 4.36 -5.10
C ILE A 331 16.84 4.74 -5.60
N VAL A 332 17.02 4.79 -6.92
CA VAL A 332 18.32 5.01 -7.54
C VAL A 332 18.44 6.44 -8.08
N PRO A 333 19.24 7.31 -7.43
CA PRO A 333 19.56 8.63 -7.93
C PRO A 333 20.69 8.60 -8.96
N GLY A 334 20.88 9.73 -9.65
CA GLY A 334 21.96 9.88 -10.64
C GLY A 334 21.63 9.17 -11.95
N ILE A 335 20.39 9.26 -12.43
CA ILE A 335 20.00 8.67 -13.70
C ILE A 335 20.04 9.72 -14.81
N SER A 336 20.78 9.41 -15.89
CA SER A 336 20.87 10.25 -17.08
C SER A 336 21.02 9.40 -18.34
N LYS A 337 20.49 9.87 -19.47
CA LYS A 337 20.67 9.20 -20.78
C LYS A 337 22.03 9.55 -21.43
N HIS A 338 22.66 10.67 -21.06
CA HIS A 338 23.76 11.24 -21.84
C HIS A 338 24.95 11.78 -21.03
N ILE A 339 24.88 11.82 -19.71
CA ILE A 339 25.91 12.39 -18.85
C ILE A 339 26.43 11.27 -17.93
N ALA A 340 27.74 11.03 -17.92
CA ALA A 340 28.37 10.05 -17.04
C ALA A 340 28.75 10.65 -15.67
N SER A 341 29.15 11.94 -15.64
CA SER A 341 29.47 12.65 -14.40
C SER A 341 29.28 14.17 -14.61
N ASP A 342 29.18 14.91 -13.51
CA ASP A 342 29.16 16.37 -13.55
C ASP A 342 30.34 16.97 -12.76
N ASN A 343 30.53 18.27 -12.90
CA ASN A 343 31.62 18.98 -12.22
C ASN A 343 31.41 19.12 -10.69
N ALA A 344 30.25 18.67 -10.18
CA ALA A 344 29.91 18.66 -8.75
C ALA A 344 30.16 17.28 -8.10
N GLY A 345 30.82 16.36 -8.80
CA GLY A 345 31.20 15.05 -8.29
C GLY A 345 30.09 14.02 -8.29
N GLN A 346 28.95 14.26 -8.95
CA GLN A 346 27.90 13.28 -9.10
C GLN A 346 28.18 12.33 -10.26
N SER A 347 28.06 11.03 -10.03
CA SER A 347 28.09 9.99 -11.04
C SER A 347 26.68 9.70 -11.55
N TYR A 348 26.57 9.41 -12.86
CA TYR A 348 25.31 9.09 -13.51
C TYR A 348 25.37 7.72 -14.16
N SER A 349 24.24 7.00 -14.12
CA SER A 349 24.03 5.71 -14.76
C SER A 349 22.84 5.76 -15.72
N GLN A 350 22.76 4.81 -16.64
CA GLN A 350 21.56 4.60 -17.45
C GLN A 350 20.56 3.70 -16.69
N MET A 351 19.26 3.84 -16.99
CA MET A 351 18.24 3.01 -16.37
C MET A 351 18.45 1.50 -16.61
N CYS A 352 18.92 1.12 -17.80
CA CYS A 352 19.20 -0.28 -18.16
C CYS A 352 20.36 -0.90 -17.35
N GLU A 353 21.24 -0.10 -16.80
CA GLU A 353 22.34 -0.53 -15.93
C GLU A 353 21.88 -0.82 -14.49
N LYS A 354 20.66 -0.44 -14.13
CA LYS A 354 20.09 -0.57 -12.80
C LYS A 354 18.74 -1.35 -12.83
N PRO A 355 18.71 -2.59 -13.33
CA PRO A 355 17.46 -3.35 -13.51
C PRO A 355 16.76 -3.71 -12.19
N PHE A 356 17.46 -3.59 -11.06
CA PHE A 356 16.93 -3.83 -9.72
C PHE A 356 16.16 -2.64 -9.15
N ALA A 357 16.25 -1.45 -9.78
CA ALA A 357 15.63 -0.24 -9.25
C ALA A 357 14.12 -0.28 -9.36
N ASP A 358 13.44 0.02 -8.27
CA ASP A 358 12.00 0.22 -8.23
C ASP A 358 11.64 1.63 -8.72
N PHE A 359 12.47 2.61 -8.35
CA PHE A 359 12.35 4.02 -8.77
C PHE A 359 13.67 4.61 -9.24
N PHE A 360 13.55 5.50 -10.22
CA PHE A 360 14.65 6.26 -10.78
C PHE A 360 14.50 7.75 -10.47
N VAL A 361 15.51 8.34 -9.81
CA VAL A 361 15.52 9.79 -9.57
C VAL A 361 16.18 10.48 -10.74
N VAL A 362 15.40 11.25 -11.46
CA VAL A 362 15.82 11.99 -12.68
C VAL A 362 15.69 13.48 -12.42
N GLY A 363 16.79 14.20 -12.58
CA GLY A 363 16.85 15.66 -12.41
C GLY A 363 16.80 16.43 -13.74
N ARG A 364 17.87 17.14 -14.05
CA ARG A 364 18.03 18.02 -15.21
C ARG A 364 17.71 17.39 -16.58
N SER A 365 17.78 16.08 -16.68
CA SER A 365 17.49 15.33 -17.92
C SER A 365 16.05 14.88 -18.05
N ILE A 366 15.13 15.34 -17.21
CA ILE A 366 13.72 14.86 -17.16
C ILE A 366 13.03 14.92 -18.55
N SER A 367 13.24 15.98 -19.31
CA SER A 367 12.69 16.13 -20.65
C SER A 367 13.09 14.99 -21.59
N LYS A 368 14.32 14.50 -21.49
CA LYS A 368 14.85 13.42 -22.32
C LYS A 368 14.31 12.03 -21.95
N PHE A 369 13.65 11.91 -20.81
CA PHE A 369 13.02 10.66 -20.36
C PHE A 369 11.52 10.64 -20.63
N LEU A 370 10.86 11.80 -20.58
CA LEU A 370 9.41 11.89 -20.60
C LEU A 370 8.83 12.57 -21.86
N ASP A 371 9.67 13.21 -22.67
CA ASP A 371 9.35 13.67 -24.03
C ASP A 371 9.61 12.53 -25.01
#